data_be2bb03a1ccb8e7ea791a77e7eb20b0d
#
_entry.id   be2bb03a1ccb8e7ea791a77e7eb20b0d
#
_cell.length_a   1.000
_cell.length_b   1.000
_cell.length_c   1.000
_cell.angle_alpha   90.00
_cell.angle_beta   90.00
_cell.angle_gamma   90.00
#
_symmetry.space_group_name_H-M   'P 1'
#
loop_
_entity.id
_entity.type
_entity.pdbx_description
1 polymer ?
#
loop_
_entity_poly.entity_id
_entity_poly.type
_entity_poly.pdbx_seq_one_letter_code
_entity_poly.pdbx_strand_id
1 'polypeptide(L)'
;NTEYTIPLFSDVLRLYNGKAPLIVELKCVRNNYAALCSAACDILDCYNGLYCLESFDPRCIRWLRKNRPDIVRGQLTEDYFRSETSKIPCILKFLLKHQMLNFLTLPDFVAYKFDDRKTISNILCRKIWGLTGFTWTVQNEKDFETARAEGWITIFENFTP
;
A
#
# COMPACT_ATOMS: atom_id res chain seq x y z
N ASN A 1 23.21 1.25 -21.55
CA ASN A 1 23.77 0.68 -20.32
C ASN A 1 23.78 1.80 -19.27
N THR A 2 22.90 1.69 -18.27
CA THR A 2 22.91 2.58 -17.11
C THR A 2 23.89 2.01 -16.08
N GLU A 3 24.74 2.86 -15.50
CA GLU A 3 25.64 2.48 -14.38
C GLU A 3 24.89 2.18 -13.08
N TYR A 4 23.56 2.43 -13.07
CA TYR A 4 22.74 2.27 -11.87
C TYR A 4 22.19 0.86 -11.78
N THR A 5 22.37 0.23 -10.63
CA THR A 5 21.81 -1.06 -10.26
C THR A 5 20.66 -0.89 -9.25
N ILE A 6 19.70 -1.79 -9.27
CA ILE A 6 18.65 -1.82 -8.23
C ILE A 6 19.33 -2.23 -6.91
N PRO A 7 19.25 -1.39 -5.86
CA PRO A 7 19.86 -1.70 -4.57
C PRO A 7 19.15 -2.87 -3.89
N LEU A 8 19.86 -3.58 -3.02
CA LEU A 8 19.24 -4.54 -2.13
C LEU A 8 18.38 -3.82 -1.07
N PHE A 9 17.29 -4.44 -0.66
CA PHE A 9 16.39 -3.87 0.34
C PHE A 9 17.13 -3.56 1.67
N SER A 10 18.00 -4.45 2.11
CA SER A 10 18.87 -4.22 3.28
C SER A 10 19.77 -2.98 3.15
N ASP A 11 20.21 -2.65 1.92
CA ASP A 11 21.06 -1.48 1.70
C ASP A 11 20.25 -0.19 1.79
N VAL A 12 19.01 -0.21 1.27
CA VAL A 12 18.06 0.89 1.41
C VAL A 12 17.76 1.15 2.89
N LEU A 13 17.48 0.11 3.69
CA LEU A 13 17.23 0.25 5.13
C LEU A 13 18.42 0.84 5.87
N ARG A 14 19.65 0.42 5.53
CA ARG A 14 20.89 1.01 6.10
C ARG A 14 21.04 2.49 5.76
N LEU A 15 20.70 2.89 4.53
CA LEU A 15 20.77 4.28 4.10
C LEU A 15 19.80 5.17 4.91
N TYR A 16 18.57 4.72 5.09
CA TYR A 16 17.57 5.45 5.89
C TYR A 16 17.88 5.43 7.38
N ASN A 17 18.35 4.32 7.90
CA ASN A 17 18.83 4.17 9.29
C ASN A 17 17.89 4.82 10.33
N GLY A 18 16.60 4.63 10.19
CA GLY A 18 15.60 5.18 11.11
C GLY A 18 15.32 6.69 10.98
N LYS A 19 15.93 7.40 10.02
CA LYS A 19 15.79 8.86 9.85
C LYS A 19 14.39 9.30 9.42
N ALA A 20 13.63 8.42 8.79
CA ALA A 20 12.27 8.67 8.35
C ALA A 20 11.43 7.39 8.45
N PRO A 21 10.11 7.50 8.72
CA PRO A 21 9.19 6.38 8.58
C PRO A 21 9.16 5.87 7.13
N LEU A 22 9.06 4.55 6.95
CA LEU A 22 9.04 3.92 5.64
C LEU A 22 7.68 3.29 5.36
N ILE A 23 7.17 3.47 4.14
CA ILE A 23 6.08 2.68 3.59
C ILE A 23 6.70 1.73 2.56
N VAL A 24 6.59 0.43 2.80
CA VAL A 24 7.20 -0.59 1.96
C VAL A 24 6.12 -1.37 1.22
N GLU A 25 6.10 -1.25 -0.10
CA GLU A 25 5.17 -1.98 -0.95
C GLU A 25 5.71 -3.37 -1.29
N LEU A 26 4.92 -4.40 -1.01
CA LEU A 26 5.20 -5.79 -1.39
C LEU A 26 4.56 -6.11 -2.75
N LYS A 27 5.38 -6.25 -3.81
CA LYS A 27 4.95 -6.58 -5.18
C LYS A 27 5.06 -8.07 -5.44
N CYS A 28 3.94 -8.79 -5.32
CA CYS A 28 3.89 -10.21 -5.59
C CYS A 28 3.98 -10.55 -7.07
N VAL A 29 4.76 -11.56 -7.41
CA VAL A 29 4.87 -12.13 -8.74
C VAL A 29 4.62 -13.64 -8.66
N ARG A 30 3.77 -14.17 -9.54
CA ARG A 30 3.58 -15.62 -9.70
C ARG A 30 3.29 -16.38 -8.39
N ASN A 31 2.43 -15.88 -7.54
CA ASN A 31 2.02 -16.57 -6.30
C ASN A 31 3.11 -16.70 -5.21
N ASN A 32 4.16 -15.88 -5.24
CA ASN A 32 5.25 -15.93 -4.26
C ASN A 32 4.97 -15.14 -2.97
N TYR A 33 3.72 -14.77 -2.70
CA TYR A 33 3.35 -13.85 -1.61
C TYR A 33 3.90 -14.27 -0.23
N ALA A 34 3.84 -15.55 0.12
CA ALA A 34 4.28 -16.03 1.43
C ALA A 34 5.81 -15.91 1.59
N ALA A 35 6.57 -16.34 0.57
CA ALA A 35 8.02 -16.23 0.58
C ALA A 35 8.49 -14.76 0.57
N LEU A 36 7.81 -13.90 -0.21
CA LEU A 36 8.09 -12.46 -0.25
C LEU A 36 7.84 -11.80 1.10
N CYS A 37 6.69 -12.08 1.73
CA CYS A 37 6.36 -11.52 3.04
C CYS A 37 7.36 -11.98 4.11
N SER A 38 7.71 -13.29 4.14
CA SER A 38 8.69 -13.82 5.08
C SER A 38 10.04 -13.14 4.91
N ALA A 39 10.59 -13.14 3.69
CA ALA A 39 11.90 -12.54 3.43
C ALA A 39 11.94 -11.03 3.74
N ALA A 40 10.86 -10.29 3.45
CA ALA A 40 10.79 -8.89 3.79
C ALA A 40 10.77 -8.68 5.32
N CYS A 41 10.01 -9.48 6.05
CA CYS A 41 9.96 -9.43 7.51
C CYS A 41 11.32 -9.77 8.15
N ASP A 42 12.00 -10.83 7.66
CA ASP A 42 13.31 -11.24 8.16
C ASP A 42 14.36 -10.10 8.04
N ILE A 43 14.29 -9.32 6.95
CA ILE A 43 15.16 -8.16 6.76
C ILE A 43 14.74 -7.00 7.68
N LEU A 44 13.43 -6.76 7.82
CA LEU A 44 12.88 -5.68 8.64
C LEU A 44 13.05 -5.92 10.13
N ASP A 45 13.17 -7.16 10.60
CA ASP A 45 13.45 -7.49 12.00
C ASP A 45 14.81 -6.93 12.50
N CYS A 46 15.71 -6.63 11.56
CA CYS A 46 16.98 -5.99 11.85
C CYS A 46 16.94 -4.45 11.75
N TYR A 47 15.76 -3.86 11.44
CA TYR A 47 15.62 -2.42 11.24
C TYR A 47 14.98 -1.73 12.44
N ASN A 48 15.65 -0.73 12.98
CA ASN A 48 15.18 0.00 14.17
C ASN A 48 14.32 1.25 13.86
N GLY A 49 13.99 1.48 12.58
CA GLY A 49 13.13 2.61 12.17
C GLY A 49 11.65 2.26 12.16
N LEU A 50 10.80 3.29 12.10
CA LEU A 50 9.37 3.10 11.91
C LEU A 50 9.07 2.67 10.47
N TYR A 51 8.18 1.71 10.29
CA TYR A 51 7.74 1.27 8.97
C TYR A 51 6.33 0.69 9.01
N CYS A 52 5.72 0.63 7.84
CA CYS A 52 4.54 -0.18 7.57
C CYS A 52 4.69 -0.91 6.24
N LEU A 53 3.92 -1.97 6.07
CA LEU A 53 3.90 -2.76 4.84
C LEU A 53 2.57 -2.59 4.11
N GLU A 54 2.61 -2.49 2.79
CA GLU A 54 1.40 -2.45 1.98
C GLU A 54 1.52 -3.34 0.74
N SER A 55 0.39 -3.73 0.19
CA SER A 55 0.34 -4.51 -1.05
C SER A 55 -1.00 -4.38 -1.76
N PHE A 56 -0.97 -4.46 -3.10
CA PHE A 56 -2.15 -4.71 -3.93
C PHE A 56 -2.70 -6.13 -3.75
N ASP A 57 -1.84 -7.08 -3.38
CA ASP A 57 -2.25 -8.47 -3.20
C ASP A 57 -2.81 -8.71 -1.80
N PRO A 58 -4.12 -8.97 -1.66
CA PRO A 58 -4.74 -9.21 -0.36
C PRO A 58 -4.19 -10.44 0.36
N ARG A 59 -3.52 -11.36 -0.37
CA ARG A 59 -2.89 -12.53 0.24
C ARG A 59 -1.66 -12.14 1.07
N CYS A 60 -0.92 -11.09 0.66
CA CYS A 60 0.16 -10.52 1.47
C CYS A 60 -0.38 -9.95 2.79
N ILE A 61 -1.44 -9.14 2.72
CA ILE A 61 -2.04 -8.51 3.91
C ILE A 61 -2.60 -9.58 4.86
N ARG A 62 -3.26 -10.61 4.30
CA ARG A 62 -3.74 -11.74 5.11
C ARG A 62 -2.59 -12.54 5.73
N TRP A 63 -1.49 -12.74 5.01
CA TRP A 63 -0.30 -13.42 5.52
C TRP A 63 0.33 -12.64 6.69
N LEU A 64 0.52 -11.33 6.52
CA LEU A 64 1.01 -10.43 7.56
C LEU A 64 0.11 -10.47 8.80
N ARG A 65 -1.21 -10.35 8.62
CA ARG A 65 -2.17 -10.46 9.72
C ARG A 65 -1.98 -11.73 10.56
N LYS A 66 -1.69 -12.86 9.90
CA LYS A 66 -1.57 -14.16 10.58
C LYS A 66 -0.22 -14.39 11.24
N ASN A 67 0.85 -13.96 10.58
CA ASN A 67 2.22 -14.32 10.97
C ASN A 67 2.96 -13.16 11.64
N ARG A 68 2.58 -11.93 11.35
CA ARG A 68 3.19 -10.71 11.88
C ARG A 68 2.11 -9.67 12.23
N PRO A 69 1.27 -9.97 13.23
CA PRO A 69 0.21 -9.06 13.67
C PRO A 69 0.74 -7.75 14.28
N ASP A 70 2.00 -7.73 14.69
CA ASP A 70 2.76 -6.60 15.21
C ASP A 70 3.05 -5.51 14.14
N ILE A 71 3.05 -5.87 12.85
CA ILE A 71 3.38 -4.95 11.77
C ILE A 71 2.12 -4.23 11.27
N VAL A 72 2.18 -2.90 11.22
CA VAL A 72 1.15 -2.07 10.58
C VAL A 72 1.09 -2.38 9.08
N ARG A 73 -0.10 -2.71 8.58
CA ARG A 73 -0.30 -3.19 7.21
C ARG A 73 -1.44 -2.50 6.50
N GLY A 74 -1.22 -2.17 5.24
CA GLY A 74 -2.17 -1.45 4.38
C GLY A 74 -2.60 -2.24 3.15
N GLN A 75 -3.87 -2.10 2.77
CA GLN A 75 -4.37 -2.61 1.50
C GLN A 75 -4.29 -1.51 0.45
N LEU A 76 -3.43 -1.70 -0.57
CA LEU A 76 -3.41 -0.88 -1.78
C LEU A 76 -4.55 -1.29 -2.71
N THR A 77 -5.20 -0.30 -3.32
CA THR A 77 -6.25 -0.56 -4.30
C THR A 77 -6.46 0.61 -5.25
N GLU A 78 -7.10 0.32 -6.38
CA GLU A 78 -7.48 1.26 -7.44
C GLU A 78 -8.77 0.81 -8.13
N ASP A 79 -9.27 1.57 -9.09
CA ASP A 79 -10.31 1.09 -9.98
C ASP A 79 -9.73 0.17 -11.06
N TYR A 80 -9.68 -1.13 -10.78
CA TYR A 80 -9.15 -2.15 -11.70
C TYR A 80 -9.88 -2.26 -13.03
N PHE A 81 -11.06 -1.65 -13.20
CA PHE A 81 -11.74 -1.59 -14.48
C PHE A 81 -11.18 -0.50 -15.39
N ARG A 82 -10.53 0.51 -14.83
CA ARG A 82 -9.83 1.56 -15.55
C ARG A 82 -8.35 1.23 -15.82
N SER A 83 -7.81 0.23 -15.13
CA SER A 83 -6.43 -0.20 -15.30
C SER A 83 -6.29 -1.15 -16.49
N GLU A 84 -5.65 -0.70 -17.55
CA GLU A 84 -5.40 -1.49 -18.77
C GLU A 84 -4.47 -2.68 -18.54
N THR A 85 -3.66 -2.64 -17.50
CA THR A 85 -2.65 -3.66 -17.21
C THR A 85 -3.20 -4.85 -16.43
N SER A 86 -4.40 -4.76 -15.90
CA SER A 86 -4.97 -5.77 -15.01
C SER A 86 -5.61 -6.93 -15.79
N LYS A 87 -4.94 -8.09 -15.79
CA LYS A 87 -5.43 -9.36 -16.36
C LYS A 87 -6.22 -10.25 -15.39
N ILE A 88 -6.76 -9.69 -14.33
CA ILE A 88 -7.54 -10.45 -13.33
C ILE A 88 -9.02 -10.61 -13.75
N PRO A 89 -9.71 -11.68 -13.31
CA PRO A 89 -11.12 -11.89 -13.59
C PRO A 89 -12.01 -10.74 -13.11
N CYS A 90 -13.09 -10.45 -13.84
CA CYS A 90 -13.99 -9.32 -13.52
C CYS A 90 -14.57 -9.38 -12.10
N ILE A 91 -14.91 -10.57 -11.61
CA ILE A 91 -15.39 -10.73 -10.24
C ILE A 91 -14.33 -10.31 -9.21
N LEU A 92 -13.08 -10.65 -9.46
CA LEU A 92 -11.99 -10.27 -8.55
C LEU A 92 -11.69 -8.78 -8.65
N LYS A 93 -11.77 -8.17 -9.86
CA LYS A 93 -11.70 -6.70 -10.02
C LYS A 93 -12.76 -6.00 -9.17
N PHE A 94 -14.00 -6.51 -9.21
CA PHE A 94 -15.08 -5.96 -8.42
C PHE A 94 -14.81 -6.06 -6.91
N LEU A 95 -14.40 -7.23 -6.42
CA LEU A 95 -14.10 -7.45 -5.00
C LEU A 95 -12.97 -6.56 -4.50
N LEU A 96 -11.90 -6.41 -5.31
CA LEU A 96 -10.74 -5.57 -4.96
C LEU A 96 -11.09 -4.09 -5.00
N LYS A 97 -11.74 -3.60 -6.08
CA LYS A 97 -12.18 -2.22 -6.21
C LYS A 97 -13.06 -1.78 -5.03
N HIS A 98 -13.99 -2.65 -4.63
CA HIS A 98 -14.92 -2.38 -3.53
C HIS A 98 -14.40 -2.79 -2.16
N GLN A 99 -13.12 -3.18 -2.06
CA GLN A 99 -12.46 -3.52 -0.81
C GLN A 99 -13.21 -4.61 -0.01
N MET A 100 -13.97 -5.46 -0.72
CA MET A 100 -14.79 -6.49 -0.08
C MET A 100 -13.97 -7.60 0.57
N LEU A 101 -12.65 -7.67 0.31
CA LEU A 101 -11.75 -8.61 0.95
C LEU A 101 -11.17 -8.08 2.28
N ASN A 102 -11.43 -6.81 2.64
CA ASN A 102 -10.89 -6.21 3.85
C ASN A 102 -11.36 -6.91 5.14
N PHE A 103 -12.54 -7.55 5.15
CA PHE A 103 -12.98 -8.37 6.28
C PHE A 103 -12.10 -9.61 6.52
N LEU A 104 -11.44 -10.12 5.46
CA LEU A 104 -10.49 -11.24 5.56
C LEU A 104 -9.08 -10.78 5.89
N THR A 105 -8.67 -9.62 5.39
CA THR A 105 -7.31 -9.10 5.52
C THR A 105 -7.14 -8.24 6.76
N LEU A 106 -8.19 -7.57 7.24
CA LEU A 106 -8.20 -6.59 8.33
C LEU A 106 -6.96 -5.69 8.28
N PRO A 107 -6.86 -4.85 7.26
CA PRO A 107 -5.77 -3.89 7.16
C PRO A 107 -5.93 -2.80 8.23
N ASP A 108 -4.84 -2.20 8.66
CA ASP A 108 -4.84 -1.07 9.58
C ASP A 108 -5.10 0.26 8.84
N PHE A 109 -4.78 0.30 7.54
CA PHE A 109 -5.08 1.43 6.67
C PHE A 109 -5.40 0.97 5.24
N VAL A 110 -5.99 1.87 4.45
CA VAL A 110 -6.23 1.66 3.02
C VAL A 110 -5.53 2.75 2.23
N ALA A 111 -4.84 2.35 1.14
CA ALA A 111 -4.18 3.27 0.23
C ALA A 111 -4.88 3.21 -1.14
N TYR A 112 -5.57 4.28 -1.51
CA TYR A 112 -6.41 4.34 -2.70
C TYR A 112 -5.85 5.33 -3.73
N LYS A 113 -5.93 4.96 -5.02
CA LYS A 113 -5.52 5.86 -6.10
C LYS A 113 -6.30 7.17 -6.06
N PHE A 114 -5.62 8.30 -6.17
CA PHE A 114 -6.20 9.63 -6.00
C PHE A 114 -7.42 9.87 -6.89
N ASP A 115 -7.34 9.54 -8.17
CA ASP A 115 -8.43 9.74 -9.15
C ASP A 115 -9.67 8.90 -8.84
N ASP A 116 -9.49 7.76 -8.18
CA ASP A 116 -10.55 6.79 -7.90
C ASP A 116 -11.06 6.85 -6.45
N ARG A 117 -10.52 7.74 -5.61
CA ARG A 117 -10.76 7.78 -4.15
C ARG A 117 -12.20 8.07 -3.72
N LYS A 118 -13.01 8.66 -4.59
CA LYS A 118 -14.41 9.04 -4.29
C LYS A 118 -15.42 7.89 -4.48
N THR A 119 -14.97 6.64 -4.43
CA THR A 119 -15.88 5.49 -4.48
C THR A 119 -16.65 5.34 -3.16
N ILE A 120 -17.93 4.93 -3.26
CA ILE A 120 -18.80 4.74 -2.10
C ILE A 120 -18.19 3.73 -1.12
N SER A 121 -17.64 2.63 -1.62
CA SER A 121 -16.99 1.60 -0.79
C SER A 121 -15.83 2.16 0.03
N ASN A 122 -15.03 3.04 -0.57
CA ASN A 122 -13.92 3.67 0.12
C ASN A 122 -14.39 4.63 1.23
N ILE A 123 -15.43 5.42 0.96
CA ILE A 123 -16.07 6.27 1.95
C ILE A 123 -16.62 5.44 3.12
N LEU A 124 -17.28 4.32 2.83
CA LEU A 124 -17.81 3.41 3.84
C LEU A 124 -16.70 2.76 4.68
N CYS A 125 -15.63 2.25 4.05
CA CYS A 125 -14.50 1.66 4.77
C CYS A 125 -13.88 2.65 5.77
N ARG A 126 -13.67 3.89 5.36
CA ARG A 126 -13.10 4.91 6.24
C ARG A 126 -14.07 5.33 7.36
N LYS A 127 -15.36 5.52 7.04
CA LYS A 127 -16.36 6.00 8.01
C LYS A 127 -16.86 4.92 8.96
N ILE A 128 -17.09 3.70 8.46
CA ILE A 128 -17.68 2.61 9.28
C ILE A 128 -16.60 1.87 10.06
N TRP A 129 -15.45 1.57 9.42
CA TRP A 129 -14.37 0.82 10.06
C TRP A 129 -13.27 1.71 10.64
N GLY A 130 -13.40 3.03 10.49
CA GLY A 130 -12.44 3.98 11.05
C GLY A 130 -11.03 3.85 10.48
N LEU A 131 -10.87 3.27 9.28
CA LEU A 131 -9.57 3.03 8.69
C LEU A 131 -8.90 4.34 8.28
N THR A 132 -7.62 4.48 8.59
CA THR A 132 -6.80 5.56 8.05
C THR A 132 -6.73 5.45 6.53
N GLY A 133 -6.96 6.57 5.84
CA GLY A 133 -6.90 6.62 4.38
C GLY A 133 -5.61 7.27 3.89
N PHE A 134 -4.86 6.54 3.07
CA PHE A 134 -3.79 7.08 2.25
C PHE A 134 -4.27 7.25 0.82
N THR A 135 -3.75 8.25 0.11
CA THR A 135 -4.01 8.40 -1.33
C THR A 135 -2.74 8.59 -2.13
N TRP A 136 -2.66 7.96 -3.32
CA TRP A 136 -1.49 7.92 -4.19
C TRP A 136 -1.89 8.03 -5.68
N THR A 137 -1.08 8.48 -6.60
CA THR A 137 0.05 9.35 -6.32
C THR A 137 -0.36 10.76 -6.66
N VAL A 138 -0.23 11.67 -5.73
CA VAL A 138 -0.55 13.09 -5.95
C VAL A 138 0.64 13.77 -6.61
N GLN A 139 0.41 14.49 -7.72
CA GLN A 139 1.48 15.02 -8.58
C GLN A 139 1.55 16.55 -8.62
N ASN A 140 0.68 17.24 -7.90
CA ASN A 140 0.67 18.69 -7.84
C ASN A 140 0.06 19.20 -6.53
N GLU A 141 0.36 20.45 -6.20
CA GLU A 141 -0.04 21.11 -4.96
C GLU A 141 -1.56 21.24 -4.80
N LYS A 142 -2.30 21.52 -5.87
CA LYS A 142 -3.76 21.64 -5.84
C LYS A 142 -4.43 20.34 -5.41
N ASP A 143 -4.00 19.22 -5.96
CA ASP A 143 -4.52 17.89 -5.62
C ASP A 143 -4.07 17.47 -4.21
N PHE A 144 -2.87 17.89 -3.78
CA PHE A 144 -2.38 17.69 -2.42
C PHE A 144 -3.28 18.40 -1.40
N GLU A 145 -3.56 19.68 -1.59
CA GLU A 145 -4.46 20.43 -0.71
C GLU A 145 -5.88 19.88 -0.72
N THR A 146 -6.37 19.43 -1.88
CA THR A 146 -7.67 18.76 -2.00
C THR A 146 -7.71 17.48 -1.19
N ALA A 147 -6.69 16.63 -1.30
CA ALA A 147 -6.60 15.37 -0.56
C ALA A 147 -6.52 15.62 0.96
N ARG A 148 -5.73 16.60 1.38
CA ARG A 148 -5.63 16.99 2.80
C ARG A 148 -6.96 17.48 3.36
N ALA A 149 -7.67 18.33 2.63
CA ALA A 149 -8.99 18.82 3.02
C ALA A 149 -10.03 17.69 3.15
N GLU A 150 -9.90 16.63 2.37
CA GLU A 150 -10.71 15.40 2.44
C GLU A 150 -10.24 14.43 3.55
N GLY A 151 -9.19 14.76 4.31
CA GLY A 151 -8.66 13.96 5.41
C GLY A 151 -7.83 12.74 4.96
N TRP A 152 -7.15 12.83 3.81
CA TRP A 152 -6.22 11.80 3.34
C TRP A 152 -4.79 12.09 3.79
N ILE A 153 -4.04 11.04 4.08
CA ILE A 153 -2.58 11.10 4.11
C ILE A 153 -2.11 10.89 2.67
N THR A 154 -1.32 11.83 2.14
CA THR A 154 -0.95 11.87 0.74
C THR A 154 0.43 11.25 0.49
N ILE A 155 0.49 10.34 -0.48
CA ILE A 155 1.73 9.89 -1.11
C ILE A 155 1.86 10.72 -2.39
N PHE A 156 2.92 11.52 -2.49
CA PHE A 156 3.13 12.49 -3.57
C PHE A 156 4.48 12.34 -4.25
N GLU A 157 4.59 12.84 -5.47
CA GLU A 157 5.84 12.88 -6.23
C GLU A 157 5.91 14.12 -7.14
N ASN A 158 7.12 14.46 -7.61
CA ASN A 158 7.41 15.53 -8.58
C ASN A 158 7.20 16.97 -8.07
N PHE A 159 6.89 17.21 -6.81
CA PHE A 159 6.81 18.54 -6.20
C PHE A 159 7.14 18.45 -4.70
N THR A 160 7.37 19.62 -4.06
CA THR A 160 7.56 19.72 -2.61
C THR A 160 6.37 20.50 -2.04
N PRO A 161 5.53 19.89 -1.17
CA PRO A 161 4.36 20.55 -0.58
C PRO A 161 4.71 21.54 0.52
#